data_c64321468cba628b2bbd2790539fc549
#
_entry.id   c64321468cba628b2bbd2790539fc549
#
_cell.length_a   1.000
_cell.length_b   1.000
_cell.length_c   1.000
_cell.angle_alpha   90.00
_cell.angle_beta   90.00
_cell.angle_gamma   90.00
#
_symmetry.space_group_name_H-M   'P 1'
#
loop_
_entity.id
_entity.type
_entity.pdbx_description
1 polymer ?
#
loop_
_entity_poly.entity_id
_entity_poly.type
_entity_poly.pdbx_seq_one_letter_code
_entity_poly.pdbx_strand_id
1 'polypeptide(L)'
;MEQASLRASAQYIAEKAKDFCALLEEPGLKRLIFVGCGSSYMLASGAAATAGMHLDLPAAAVAGGDLMLHLPRYQAMMEGSLVIALSRSGSTSEVVRSLEAARAAGVSFKLAAISCVDDSPLSKMADLALDMPWAFDRSVCQTRTVSCLYLAALLLIARAAKDEALERSALDAVEGLEDFRLRVEPQIREVAAKAWTNGCVLGDAELAGAADEAALTFKEICQLPSNYYHLLDVRHGPIVVLNQTSAVIAAMSDENDPYERALIEDVKAHGCHVIVCSDEDAHIDGVVNVTFGRKLTQAAHGLPLLLTAQLLTVHKAEAIGVDPDKPGTLDAWIKL
;
A
#
# COMPACT_ATOMS: atom_id res chain seq x y z
N MET A 1 -9.32 9.70 13.99
CA MET A 1 -9.82 10.15 12.66
C MET A 1 -9.62 9.06 11.61
N GLU A 2 -8.46 8.45 11.52
CA GLU A 2 -8.16 7.38 10.54
C GLU A 2 -9.05 6.14 10.73
N GLN A 3 -9.15 5.59 11.92
CA GLN A 3 -10.00 4.42 12.20
C GLN A 3 -11.48 4.64 11.81
N ALA A 4 -12.03 5.83 12.03
CA ALA A 4 -13.39 6.14 11.62
C ALA A 4 -13.55 6.09 10.09
N SER A 5 -12.56 6.59 9.34
CA SER A 5 -12.55 6.52 7.88
C SER A 5 -12.39 5.09 7.37
N LEU A 6 -11.57 4.27 8.03
CA LEU A 6 -11.40 2.85 7.70
C LEU A 6 -12.71 2.07 7.93
N ARG A 7 -13.40 2.29 9.06
CA ARG A 7 -14.72 1.68 9.32
C ARG A 7 -15.75 2.08 8.28
N ALA A 8 -15.81 3.36 7.92
CA ALA A 8 -16.71 3.85 6.87
C ALA A 8 -16.39 3.21 5.52
N SER A 9 -15.10 3.07 5.19
CA SER A 9 -14.65 2.39 3.95
C SER A 9 -15.03 0.91 3.97
N ALA A 10 -14.83 0.20 5.08
CA ALA A 10 -15.21 -1.20 5.21
C ALA A 10 -16.72 -1.42 5.02
N GLN A 11 -17.54 -0.57 5.64
CA GLN A 11 -18.99 -0.63 5.47
C GLN A 11 -19.39 -0.37 4.01
N TYR A 12 -18.87 0.69 3.41
CA TYR A 12 -19.15 1.05 2.02
C TYR A 12 -18.76 -0.06 1.03
N ILE A 13 -17.58 -0.64 1.20
CA ILE A 13 -17.13 -1.75 0.34
C ILE A 13 -18.00 -2.99 0.54
N ALA A 14 -18.46 -3.28 1.76
CA ALA A 14 -19.39 -4.38 1.99
C ALA A 14 -20.70 -4.22 1.20
N GLU A 15 -21.21 -3.00 1.07
CA GLU A 15 -22.40 -2.67 0.28
C GLU A 15 -22.16 -2.80 -1.24
N LYS A 16 -20.94 -2.47 -1.70
CA LYS A 16 -20.55 -2.42 -3.12
C LYS A 16 -19.91 -3.71 -3.65
N ALA A 17 -19.50 -4.61 -2.78
CA ALA A 17 -18.76 -5.82 -3.17
C ALA A 17 -19.52 -6.69 -4.17
N LYS A 18 -20.86 -6.74 -4.08
CA LYS A 18 -21.71 -7.50 -5.01
C LYS A 18 -21.55 -6.97 -6.45
N ASP A 19 -21.53 -5.65 -6.62
CA ASP A 19 -21.39 -5.02 -7.93
C ASP A 19 -19.99 -5.29 -8.51
N PHE A 20 -18.95 -5.28 -7.65
CA PHE A 20 -17.60 -5.66 -8.06
C PHE A 20 -17.50 -7.14 -8.46
N CYS A 21 -18.09 -8.05 -7.69
CA CYS A 21 -18.11 -9.48 -8.03
C CYS A 21 -18.83 -9.72 -9.36
N ALA A 22 -19.89 -8.97 -9.68
CA ALA A 22 -20.58 -9.08 -10.96
C ALA A 22 -19.67 -8.73 -12.15
N LEU A 23 -18.73 -7.78 -12.01
CA LEU A 23 -17.74 -7.50 -13.06
C LEU A 23 -16.75 -8.65 -13.27
N LEU A 24 -16.48 -9.45 -12.23
CA LEU A 24 -15.63 -10.64 -12.35
C LEU A 24 -16.32 -11.82 -13.03
N GLU A 25 -17.65 -11.84 -13.02
CA GLU A 25 -18.46 -12.86 -13.68
C GLU A 25 -18.74 -12.54 -15.16
N GLU A 26 -18.26 -11.41 -15.69
CA GLU A 26 -18.44 -11.00 -17.08
C GLU A 26 -17.86 -12.04 -18.05
N PRO A 27 -18.63 -12.50 -19.06
CA PRO A 27 -18.16 -13.48 -20.03
C PRO A 27 -16.92 -12.98 -20.78
N GLY A 28 -15.87 -13.79 -20.79
CA GLY A 28 -14.64 -13.48 -21.54
C GLY A 28 -13.63 -12.64 -20.77
N LEU A 29 -13.84 -12.38 -19.47
CA LEU A 29 -12.83 -11.80 -18.60
C LEU A 29 -11.58 -12.70 -18.58
N LYS A 30 -10.41 -12.10 -18.84
CA LYS A 30 -9.14 -12.84 -18.96
C LYS A 30 -8.19 -12.60 -17.78
N ARG A 31 -8.26 -11.41 -17.18
CA ARG A 31 -7.31 -10.98 -16.14
C ARG A 31 -7.75 -9.72 -15.43
N LEU A 32 -7.07 -9.42 -14.34
CA LEU A 32 -7.18 -8.17 -13.61
C LEU A 32 -5.95 -7.29 -13.89
N ILE A 33 -6.16 -5.98 -14.05
CA ILE A 33 -5.07 -5.01 -14.20
C ILE A 33 -5.31 -3.89 -13.21
N PHE A 34 -4.43 -3.77 -12.24
CA PHE A 34 -4.45 -2.68 -11.28
C PHE A 34 -3.61 -1.51 -11.80
N VAL A 35 -4.15 -0.28 -11.74
CA VAL A 35 -3.49 0.92 -12.27
C VAL A 35 -3.48 2.02 -11.23
N GLY A 36 -2.35 2.71 -11.09
CA GLY A 36 -2.19 3.87 -10.22
C GLY A 36 -0.92 4.64 -10.52
N CYS A 37 -0.68 5.72 -9.78
CA CYS A 37 0.56 6.51 -9.83
C CYS A 37 1.05 6.77 -8.40
N GLY A 38 2.37 6.77 -8.16
CA GLY A 38 2.94 6.98 -6.83
C GLY A 38 2.38 5.99 -5.81
N SER A 39 1.94 6.48 -4.66
CA SER A 39 1.27 5.67 -3.62
C SER A 39 0.19 4.74 -4.18
N SER A 40 -0.67 5.26 -5.07
CA SER A 40 -1.72 4.46 -5.68
C SER A 40 -1.18 3.33 -6.56
N TYR A 41 -0.01 3.48 -7.20
CA TYR A 41 0.62 2.39 -7.94
C TYR A 41 1.21 1.32 -7.01
N MET A 42 1.83 1.73 -5.90
CA MET A 42 2.36 0.78 -4.91
C MET A 42 1.22 -0.04 -4.29
N LEU A 43 0.10 0.60 -3.95
CA LEU A 43 -1.11 -0.10 -3.52
C LEU A 43 -1.69 -1.01 -4.61
N ALA A 44 -1.69 -0.57 -5.87
CA ALA A 44 -2.12 -1.38 -7.02
C ALA A 44 -1.23 -2.63 -7.18
N SER A 45 0.08 -2.49 -6.95
CA SER A 45 1.04 -3.61 -6.99
C SER A 45 0.75 -4.64 -5.88
N GLY A 46 0.53 -4.19 -4.65
CA GLY A 46 0.12 -5.07 -3.55
C GLY A 46 -1.23 -5.75 -3.80
N ALA A 47 -2.21 -5.01 -4.30
CA ALA A 47 -3.51 -5.56 -4.65
C ALA A 47 -3.43 -6.60 -5.78
N ALA A 48 -2.55 -6.40 -6.78
CA ALA A 48 -2.31 -7.37 -7.83
C ALA A 48 -1.67 -8.65 -7.29
N ALA A 49 -0.71 -8.54 -6.36
CA ALA A 49 -0.11 -9.69 -5.69
C ALA A 49 -1.16 -10.48 -4.90
N THR A 50 -1.94 -9.79 -4.05
CA THR A 50 -3.02 -10.41 -3.27
C THR A 50 -4.06 -11.06 -4.19
N ALA A 51 -4.51 -10.37 -5.25
CA ALA A 51 -5.46 -10.93 -6.20
C ALA A 51 -4.92 -12.20 -6.89
N GLY A 52 -3.63 -12.19 -7.27
CA GLY A 52 -2.99 -13.35 -7.90
C GLY A 52 -2.83 -14.55 -6.96
N MET A 53 -2.85 -14.35 -5.64
CA MET A 53 -2.77 -15.43 -4.65
C MET A 53 -4.14 -15.97 -4.24
N HIS A 54 -5.19 -15.14 -4.28
CA HIS A 54 -6.52 -15.50 -3.77
C HIS A 54 -7.58 -15.73 -4.86
N LEU A 55 -7.35 -15.27 -6.10
CA LEU A 55 -8.29 -15.42 -7.21
C LEU A 55 -7.71 -16.33 -8.29
N ASP A 56 -8.56 -17.12 -8.92
CA ASP A 56 -8.19 -17.94 -10.09
C ASP A 56 -8.21 -17.08 -11.39
N LEU A 57 -7.51 -15.94 -11.33
CA LEU A 57 -7.38 -14.99 -12.43
C LEU A 57 -5.98 -14.37 -12.42
N PRO A 58 -5.29 -14.32 -13.55
CA PRO A 58 -4.04 -13.58 -13.65
C PRO A 58 -4.25 -12.13 -13.27
N ALA A 59 -3.37 -11.60 -12.42
CA ALA A 59 -3.41 -10.21 -11.98
C ALA A 59 -2.05 -9.53 -12.21
N ALA A 60 -2.07 -8.27 -12.60
CA ALA A 60 -0.87 -7.47 -12.78
C ALA A 60 -1.12 -6.02 -12.39
N ALA A 61 -0.07 -5.31 -12.02
CA ALA A 61 -0.11 -3.87 -11.82
C ALA A 61 0.65 -3.13 -12.94
N VAL A 62 0.12 -1.98 -13.36
CA VAL A 62 0.76 -1.12 -14.36
C VAL A 62 0.76 0.31 -13.85
N ALA A 63 1.94 0.96 -13.85
CA ALA A 63 2.03 2.37 -13.52
C ALA A 63 1.29 3.22 -14.57
N GLY A 64 0.50 4.21 -14.12
CA GLY A 64 -0.29 5.04 -15.04
C GLY A 64 0.57 5.79 -16.06
N GLY A 65 1.75 6.28 -15.64
CA GLY A 65 2.71 6.91 -16.55
C GLY A 65 3.27 5.96 -17.61
N ASP A 66 3.57 4.71 -17.23
CA ASP A 66 4.05 3.69 -18.14
C ASP A 66 2.96 3.29 -19.13
N LEU A 67 1.73 3.11 -18.65
CA LEU A 67 0.57 2.85 -19.51
C LEU A 67 0.35 3.98 -20.52
N MET A 68 0.45 5.25 -20.08
CA MET A 68 0.26 6.41 -20.94
C MET A 68 1.33 6.51 -22.04
N LEU A 69 2.59 6.31 -21.70
CA LEU A 69 3.71 6.45 -22.63
C LEU A 69 3.83 5.27 -23.61
N HIS A 70 3.38 4.10 -23.20
CA HIS A 70 3.57 2.85 -23.97
C HIS A 70 2.27 2.12 -24.29
N LEU A 71 1.14 2.81 -24.36
CA LEU A 71 -0.18 2.24 -24.56
C LEU A 71 -0.25 1.19 -25.67
N PRO A 72 0.36 1.38 -26.88
CA PRO A 72 0.30 0.34 -27.94
C PRO A 72 0.84 -1.02 -27.52
N ARG A 73 1.75 -1.07 -26.55
CA ARG A 73 2.33 -2.31 -26.02
C ARG A 73 1.43 -2.99 -24.98
N TYR A 74 0.55 -2.20 -24.33
CA TYR A 74 -0.36 -2.68 -23.28
C TYR A 74 -1.75 -3.08 -23.83
N GLN A 75 -2.11 -2.69 -25.06
CA GLN A 75 -3.44 -2.95 -25.62
C GLN A 75 -3.84 -4.42 -25.54
N ALA A 76 -2.96 -5.35 -25.96
CA ALA A 76 -3.24 -6.78 -25.90
C ALA A 76 -3.41 -7.31 -24.46
N MET A 77 -2.71 -6.70 -23.48
CA MET A 77 -2.86 -7.03 -22.08
C MET A 77 -4.19 -6.49 -21.52
N MET A 78 -4.61 -5.32 -21.94
CA MET A 78 -5.87 -4.69 -21.52
C MET A 78 -7.10 -5.35 -22.15
N GLU A 79 -6.97 -5.94 -23.32
CA GLU A 79 -8.10 -6.54 -24.04
C GLU A 79 -8.74 -7.70 -23.26
N GLY A 80 -10.02 -7.53 -22.92
CA GLY A 80 -10.79 -8.47 -22.10
C GLY A 80 -10.39 -8.48 -20.63
N SER A 81 -9.80 -7.39 -20.11
CA SER A 81 -9.47 -7.27 -18.70
C SER A 81 -10.54 -6.52 -17.89
N LEU A 82 -10.51 -6.70 -16.57
CA LEU A 82 -11.06 -5.76 -15.62
C LEU A 82 -9.89 -4.88 -15.13
N VAL A 83 -9.92 -3.62 -15.51
CA VAL A 83 -8.98 -2.61 -15.00
C VAL A 83 -9.52 -2.09 -13.67
N ILE A 84 -8.72 -2.13 -12.62
CA ILE A 84 -9.01 -1.56 -11.31
C ILE A 84 -8.08 -0.37 -11.12
N ALA A 85 -8.61 0.84 -11.20
CA ALA A 85 -7.83 2.06 -11.08
C ALA A 85 -7.96 2.65 -9.69
N LEU A 86 -6.81 2.85 -9.02
CA LEU A 86 -6.73 3.48 -7.69
C LEU A 86 -6.23 4.92 -7.85
N SER A 87 -6.91 5.88 -7.23
CA SER A 87 -6.51 7.29 -7.27
C SER A 87 -7.15 8.10 -6.15
N ARG A 88 -6.35 8.82 -5.35
CA ARG A 88 -6.91 9.75 -4.36
C ARG A 88 -7.85 10.78 -5.01
N SER A 89 -7.39 11.44 -6.05
CA SER A 89 -8.11 12.55 -6.69
C SER A 89 -9.09 12.12 -7.76
N GLY A 90 -8.97 10.89 -8.29
CA GLY A 90 -9.69 10.46 -9.48
C GLY A 90 -9.42 11.30 -10.74
N SER A 91 -8.35 12.13 -10.73
CA SER A 91 -8.06 13.13 -11.77
C SER A 91 -6.60 13.06 -12.25
N THR A 92 -5.82 12.08 -11.82
CA THR A 92 -4.42 11.89 -12.23
C THR A 92 -4.34 11.75 -13.74
N SER A 93 -3.67 12.69 -14.40
CA SER A 93 -3.66 12.79 -15.87
C SER A 93 -3.19 11.52 -16.56
N GLU A 94 -2.15 10.88 -16.04
CA GLU A 94 -1.59 9.66 -16.62
C GLU A 94 -2.59 8.51 -16.64
N VAL A 95 -3.37 8.35 -15.57
CA VAL A 95 -4.38 7.30 -15.48
C VAL A 95 -5.57 7.63 -16.38
N VAL A 96 -6.15 8.82 -16.25
CA VAL A 96 -7.35 9.21 -17.00
C VAL A 96 -7.08 9.17 -18.52
N ARG A 97 -6.03 9.87 -18.97
CA ARG A 97 -5.70 9.96 -20.40
C ARG A 97 -5.31 8.60 -21.02
N SER A 98 -4.63 7.73 -20.28
CA SER A 98 -4.28 6.40 -20.79
C SER A 98 -5.52 5.54 -21.00
N LEU A 99 -6.47 5.57 -20.08
CA LEU A 99 -7.72 4.81 -20.20
C LEU A 99 -8.64 5.38 -21.29
N GLU A 100 -8.73 6.71 -21.43
CA GLU A 100 -9.43 7.36 -22.55
C GLU A 100 -8.82 6.97 -23.90
N ALA A 101 -7.49 7.02 -24.01
CA ALA A 101 -6.78 6.65 -25.23
C ALA A 101 -6.95 5.17 -25.57
N ALA A 102 -6.95 4.27 -24.56
CA ALA A 102 -7.21 2.86 -24.78
C ALA A 102 -8.61 2.61 -25.35
N ARG A 103 -9.64 3.27 -24.82
CA ARG A 103 -11.01 3.21 -25.34
C ARG A 103 -11.10 3.78 -26.75
N ALA A 104 -10.46 4.92 -27.01
CA ALA A 104 -10.41 5.54 -28.32
C ALA A 104 -9.70 4.66 -29.36
N ALA A 105 -8.73 3.86 -28.94
CA ALA A 105 -8.06 2.85 -29.77
C ALA A 105 -8.89 1.55 -29.98
N GLY A 106 -10.08 1.47 -29.41
CA GLY A 106 -10.98 0.33 -29.57
C GLY A 106 -10.65 -0.86 -28.67
N VAL A 107 -9.82 -0.68 -27.63
CA VAL A 107 -9.50 -1.74 -26.65
C VAL A 107 -10.72 -1.97 -25.76
N SER A 108 -11.18 -3.22 -25.69
CA SER A 108 -12.33 -3.62 -24.87
C SER A 108 -11.89 -4.04 -23.47
N PHE A 109 -12.30 -3.30 -22.44
CA PHE A 109 -12.06 -3.61 -21.04
C PHE A 109 -13.19 -3.04 -20.16
N LYS A 110 -13.40 -3.65 -19.00
CA LYS A 110 -14.21 -3.08 -17.93
C LYS A 110 -13.34 -2.25 -16.99
N LEU A 111 -13.94 -1.26 -16.34
CA LEU A 111 -13.23 -0.36 -15.43
C LEU A 111 -13.96 -0.26 -14.10
N ALA A 112 -13.28 -0.64 -13.02
CA ALA A 112 -13.63 -0.29 -11.65
C ALA A 112 -12.70 0.84 -11.18
N ALA A 113 -13.27 1.92 -10.64
CA ALA A 113 -12.49 3.05 -10.12
C ALA A 113 -12.66 3.10 -8.59
N ILE A 114 -11.55 3.14 -7.87
CA ILE A 114 -11.53 3.37 -6.42
C ILE A 114 -10.92 4.75 -6.20
N SER A 115 -11.75 5.72 -5.78
CA SER A 115 -11.29 7.10 -5.59
C SER A 115 -11.78 7.72 -4.28
N CYS A 116 -11.23 8.90 -3.94
CA CYS A 116 -11.65 9.65 -2.76
C CYS A 116 -12.37 10.96 -3.12
N VAL A 117 -12.86 11.07 -4.36
CA VAL A 117 -13.58 12.24 -4.85
C VAL A 117 -14.79 11.78 -5.64
N ASP A 118 -15.96 12.21 -5.19
CA ASP A 118 -17.22 11.95 -5.89
C ASP A 118 -17.20 12.56 -7.30
N ASP A 119 -17.83 11.87 -8.25
CA ASP A 119 -17.98 12.36 -9.64
C ASP A 119 -16.67 12.79 -10.31
N SER A 120 -15.55 12.22 -9.91
CA SER A 120 -14.26 12.49 -10.53
C SER A 120 -14.23 12.09 -12.02
N PRO A 121 -13.25 12.58 -12.82
CA PRO A 121 -13.08 12.13 -14.20
C PRO A 121 -12.97 10.60 -14.31
N LEU A 122 -12.24 9.96 -13.39
CA LEU A 122 -12.08 8.51 -13.37
C LEU A 122 -13.41 7.81 -13.03
N SER A 123 -14.15 8.32 -12.03
CA SER A 123 -15.44 7.76 -11.62
C SER A 123 -16.48 7.83 -12.74
N LYS A 124 -16.52 8.95 -13.48
CA LYS A 124 -17.45 9.15 -14.61
C LYS A 124 -17.22 8.22 -15.78
N MET A 125 -16.00 7.74 -15.95
CA MET A 125 -15.68 6.80 -17.03
C MET A 125 -15.77 5.33 -16.60
N ALA A 126 -15.93 5.04 -15.31
CA ALA A 126 -15.93 3.69 -14.77
C ALA A 126 -17.27 2.97 -15.00
N ASP A 127 -17.21 1.65 -15.22
CA ASP A 127 -18.37 0.76 -15.16
C ASP A 127 -18.85 0.58 -13.71
N LEU A 128 -17.91 0.67 -12.75
CA LEU A 128 -18.18 0.69 -11.32
C LEU A 128 -17.32 1.77 -10.64
N ALA A 129 -17.94 2.80 -10.10
CA ALA A 129 -17.27 3.81 -9.30
C ALA A 129 -17.43 3.50 -7.80
N LEU A 130 -16.30 3.51 -7.08
CA LEU A 130 -16.20 3.29 -5.65
C LEU A 130 -15.57 4.55 -5.02
N ASP A 131 -16.41 5.56 -4.82
CA ASP A 131 -15.99 6.86 -4.32
C ASP A 131 -16.10 6.94 -2.79
N MET A 132 -15.00 7.28 -2.13
CA MET A 132 -14.86 7.33 -0.67
C MET A 132 -14.42 8.72 -0.20
N PRO A 133 -15.26 9.77 -0.30
CA PRO A 133 -14.84 11.14 -0.02
C PRO A 133 -14.38 11.38 1.42
N TRP A 134 -14.83 10.58 2.38
CA TRP A 134 -14.35 10.62 3.76
C TRP A 134 -12.88 10.22 3.93
N ALA A 135 -12.32 9.51 2.94
CA ALA A 135 -10.93 9.04 2.93
C ALA A 135 -9.96 10.08 2.36
N PHE A 136 -10.44 11.19 1.80
CA PHE A 136 -9.60 12.19 1.14
C PHE A 136 -8.69 12.91 2.13
N ASP A 137 -7.37 12.83 1.92
CA ASP A 137 -6.37 13.63 2.61
C ASP A 137 -6.21 15.00 1.95
N ARG A 138 -6.24 16.06 2.78
CA ARG A 138 -5.96 17.42 2.32
C ARG A 138 -4.46 17.70 2.22
N SER A 139 -3.66 17.00 3.01
CA SER A 139 -2.20 17.07 2.92
C SER A 139 -1.71 16.54 1.56
N VAL A 140 -0.57 17.04 1.11
CA VAL A 140 0.10 16.53 -0.09
C VAL A 140 0.47 15.07 0.10
N CYS A 141 1.17 14.76 1.21
CA CYS A 141 1.50 13.40 1.60
C CYS A 141 0.27 12.67 2.10
N GLN A 142 0.02 11.50 1.53
CA GLN A 142 -1.15 10.71 1.85
C GLN A 142 -0.87 9.79 3.04
N THR A 143 -1.81 9.71 3.97
CA THR A 143 -1.79 8.76 5.10
C THR A 143 -3.10 8.00 5.17
N ARG A 144 -4.18 8.64 5.63
CA ARG A 144 -5.51 8.05 5.71
C ARG A 144 -6.04 7.55 4.36
N THR A 145 -5.80 8.31 3.29
CA THR A 145 -6.19 7.89 1.92
C THR A 145 -5.52 6.57 1.54
N VAL A 146 -4.22 6.44 1.80
CA VAL A 146 -3.44 5.21 1.53
C VAL A 146 -4.06 4.03 2.27
N SER A 147 -4.28 4.15 3.58
CA SER A 147 -4.87 3.09 4.39
C SER A 147 -6.27 2.70 3.93
N CYS A 148 -7.11 3.68 3.53
CA CYS A 148 -8.46 3.41 3.05
C CYS A 148 -8.49 2.78 1.65
N LEU A 149 -7.63 3.21 0.72
CA LEU A 149 -7.52 2.59 -0.61
C LEU A 149 -6.97 1.17 -0.51
N TYR A 150 -5.96 0.95 0.37
CA TYR A 150 -5.45 -0.39 0.66
C TYR A 150 -6.55 -1.33 1.16
N LEU A 151 -7.26 -0.90 2.21
CA LEU A 151 -8.36 -1.67 2.79
C LEU A 151 -9.47 -1.96 1.77
N ALA A 152 -9.84 -0.98 0.96
CA ALA A 152 -10.87 -1.14 -0.06
C ALA A 152 -10.50 -2.22 -1.08
N ALA A 153 -9.28 -2.18 -1.62
CA ALA A 153 -8.80 -3.18 -2.56
C ALA A 153 -8.74 -4.58 -1.90
N LEU A 154 -8.24 -4.67 -0.67
CA LEU A 154 -8.15 -5.92 0.08
C LEU A 154 -9.54 -6.55 0.31
N LEU A 155 -10.52 -5.77 0.78
CA LEU A 155 -11.86 -6.27 1.03
C LEU A 155 -12.59 -6.69 -0.26
N LEU A 156 -12.39 -5.98 -1.37
CA LEU A 156 -12.94 -6.39 -2.67
C LEU A 156 -12.37 -7.72 -3.12
N ILE A 157 -11.06 -7.94 -2.96
CA ILE A 157 -10.40 -9.20 -3.29
C ILE A 157 -10.90 -10.32 -2.36
N ALA A 158 -10.96 -10.09 -1.06
CA ALA A 158 -11.45 -11.07 -0.09
C ALA A 158 -12.89 -11.54 -0.42
N ARG A 159 -13.75 -10.60 -0.75
CA ARG A 159 -15.16 -10.89 -1.15
C ARG A 159 -15.22 -11.64 -2.47
N ALA A 160 -14.43 -11.24 -3.46
CA ALA A 160 -14.35 -11.91 -4.75
C ALA A 160 -13.83 -13.34 -4.63
N ALA A 161 -12.83 -13.55 -3.78
CA ALA A 161 -12.29 -14.87 -3.46
C ALA A 161 -13.20 -15.72 -2.56
N LYS A 162 -14.22 -15.12 -1.96
CA LYS A 162 -15.03 -15.72 -0.88
C LYS A 162 -14.16 -16.18 0.29
N ASP A 163 -13.09 -15.45 0.55
CA ASP A 163 -12.14 -15.73 1.63
C ASP A 163 -12.58 -15.00 2.90
N GLU A 164 -13.37 -15.69 3.71
CA GLU A 164 -13.87 -15.16 4.98
C GLU A 164 -12.76 -14.92 6.01
N ALA A 165 -11.64 -15.66 5.91
CA ALA A 165 -10.51 -15.49 6.82
C ALA A 165 -9.78 -14.18 6.52
N LEU A 166 -9.51 -13.90 5.24
CA LEU A 166 -8.90 -12.67 4.79
C LEU A 166 -9.79 -11.46 5.12
N GLU A 167 -11.10 -11.55 4.84
CA GLU A 167 -12.05 -10.49 5.17
C GLU A 167 -12.08 -10.17 6.66
N ARG A 168 -12.25 -11.22 7.49
CA ARG A 168 -12.30 -11.08 8.95
C ARG A 168 -10.99 -10.47 9.46
N SER A 169 -9.86 -10.94 8.98
CA SER A 169 -8.54 -10.44 9.36
C SER A 169 -8.36 -8.96 9.02
N ALA A 170 -8.81 -8.52 7.84
CA ALA A 170 -8.78 -7.11 7.45
C ALA A 170 -9.66 -6.24 8.37
N LEU A 171 -10.86 -6.72 8.73
CA LEU A 171 -11.75 -6.03 9.68
C LEU A 171 -11.15 -6.00 11.09
N ASP A 172 -10.54 -7.10 11.53
CA ASP A 172 -9.82 -7.17 12.82
C ASP A 172 -8.64 -6.19 12.88
N ALA A 173 -7.93 -6.03 11.78
CA ALA A 173 -6.87 -5.02 11.66
C ALA A 173 -7.44 -3.60 11.84
N VAL A 174 -8.57 -3.28 11.21
CA VAL A 174 -9.25 -1.97 11.38
C VAL A 174 -9.65 -1.74 12.84
N GLU A 175 -10.27 -2.73 13.47
CA GLU A 175 -10.75 -2.57 14.86
C GLU A 175 -9.61 -2.45 15.87
N GLY A 176 -8.49 -3.15 15.66
CA GLY A 176 -7.32 -3.10 16.55
C GLY A 176 -6.34 -1.96 16.29
N LEU A 177 -6.51 -1.19 15.19
CA LEU A 177 -5.46 -0.26 14.71
C LEU A 177 -5.17 0.87 15.69
N GLU A 178 -6.18 1.44 16.36
CA GLU A 178 -5.99 2.52 17.31
C GLU A 178 -5.30 2.04 18.59
N ASP A 179 -5.68 0.87 19.09
CA ASP A 179 -5.01 0.26 20.25
C ASP A 179 -3.55 -0.10 19.89
N PHE A 180 -3.32 -0.58 18.69
CA PHE A 180 -1.96 -0.81 18.16
C PHE A 180 -1.17 0.50 18.16
N ARG A 181 -1.70 1.57 17.56
CA ARG A 181 -1.06 2.89 17.53
C ARG A 181 -0.63 3.35 18.92
N LEU A 182 -1.56 3.34 19.88
CA LEU A 182 -1.30 3.81 21.25
C LEU A 182 -0.18 3.02 21.94
N ARG A 183 -0.07 1.72 21.65
CA ARG A 183 0.98 0.87 22.24
C ARG A 183 2.35 1.09 21.61
N VAL A 184 2.42 1.28 20.28
CA VAL A 184 3.69 1.27 19.55
C VAL A 184 4.26 2.69 19.34
N GLU A 185 3.43 3.71 19.29
CA GLU A 185 3.85 5.09 19.01
C GLU A 185 4.98 5.60 19.93
N PRO A 186 4.99 5.36 21.25
CA PRO A 186 6.09 5.80 22.11
C PRO A 186 7.46 5.22 21.66
N GLN A 187 7.52 3.94 21.33
CA GLN A 187 8.75 3.26 20.88
C GLN A 187 9.18 3.77 19.50
N ILE A 188 8.23 3.98 18.59
CA ILE A 188 8.50 4.52 17.25
C ILE A 188 9.06 5.94 17.35
N ARG A 189 8.52 6.78 18.24
CA ARG A 189 9.01 8.13 18.49
C ARG A 189 10.46 8.13 19.00
N GLU A 190 10.85 7.18 19.84
CA GLU A 190 12.24 7.00 20.28
C GLU A 190 13.17 6.66 19.10
N VAL A 191 12.73 5.81 18.17
CA VAL A 191 13.49 5.52 16.94
C VAL A 191 13.58 6.75 16.06
N ALA A 192 12.49 7.48 15.87
CA ALA A 192 12.46 8.69 15.07
C ALA A 192 13.44 9.77 15.54
N ALA A 193 13.65 9.89 16.86
CA ALA A 193 14.58 10.83 17.46
C ALA A 193 16.07 10.49 17.22
N LYS A 194 16.38 9.27 16.76
CA LYS A 194 17.77 8.85 16.48
C LYS A 194 18.31 9.50 15.21
N ALA A 195 19.65 9.54 15.07
CA ALA A 195 20.35 10.27 14.00
C ALA A 195 20.48 9.50 12.69
N TRP A 196 19.43 8.77 12.28
CA TRP A 196 19.41 8.15 10.97
C TRP A 196 18.99 9.14 9.86
N THR A 197 19.47 8.91 8.64
CA THR A 197 19.32 9.80 7.49
C THR A 197 18.79 9.08 6.24
N ASN A 198 18.53 7.79 6.33
CA ASN A 198 17.92 7.01 5.24
C ASN A 198 17.03 5.92 5.81
N GLY A 199 16.08 5.48 5.00
CA GLY A 199 15.12 4.43 5.33
C GLY A 199 15.25 3.21 4.43
N CYS A 200 14.92 2.05 4.97
CA CYS A 200 14.72 0.82 4.22
C CYS A 200 13.49 0.10 4.77
N VAL A 201 12.63 -0.35 3.89
CA VAL A 201 11.46 -1.16 4.28
C VAL A 201 11.55 -2.51 3.60
N LEU A 202 11.37 -3.57 4.37
CA LEU A 202 11.46 -4.95 3.93
C LEU A 202 10.09 -5.61 4.09
N GLY A 203 9.60 -6.26 3.02
CA GLY A 203 8.33 -6.97 3.04
C GLY A 203 8.13 -7.79 1.78
N ASP A 204 7.44 -8.91 1.90
CA ASP A 204 7.30 -9.90 0.84
C ASP A 204 5.85 -10.14 0.45
N ALA A 205 5.66 -10.80 -0.67
CA ALA A 205 4.39 -11.33 -1.13
C ALA A 205 3.28 -10.25 -1.13
N GLU A 206 2.21 -10.46 -0.36
CA GLU A 206 1.09 -9.52 -0.27
C GLU A 206 1.45 -8.19 0.41
N LEU A 207 2.52 -8.16 1.23
CA LEU A 207 3.02 -6.94 1.88
C LEU A 207 3.95 -6.11 1.00
N ALA A 208 4.41 -6.65 -0.13
CA ALA A 208 5.38 -5.96 -1.00
C ALA A 208 4.92 -4.54 -1.39
N GLY A 209 3.67 -4.39 -1.82
CA GLY A 209 3.13 -3.08 -2.18
C GLY A 209 2.96 -2.12 -0.99
N ALA A 210 2.55 -2.64 0.18
CA ALA A 210 2.47 -1.84 1.40
C ALA A 210 3.87 -1.44 1.91
N ALA A 211 4.88 -2.31 1.76
CA ALA A 211 6.26 -2.01 2.12
C ALA A 211 6.89 -0.97 1.18
N ASP A 212 6.60 -1.03 -0.12
CA ASP A 212 7.06 -0.02 -1.08
C ASP A 212 6.41 1.35 -0.81
N GLU A 213 5.11 1.36 -0.51
CA GLU A 213 4.41 2.58 -0.05
C GLU A 213 4.99 3.10 1.26
N ALA A 214 5.24 2.23 2.23
CA ALA A 214 5.90 2.60 3.48
C ALA A 214 7.29 3.21 3.23
N ALA A 215 8.05 2.73 2.25
CA ALA A 215 9.31 3.35 1.84
C ALA A 215 9.10 4.72 1.16
N LEU A 216 7.99 4.92 0.45
CA LEU A 216 7.68 6.23 -0.15
C LEU A 216 7.44 7.30 0.92
N THR A 217 6.82 6.95 2.07
CA THR A 217 6.55 7.92 3.15
C THR A 217 7.82 8.59 3.68
N PHE A 218 8.98 7.90 3.68
CA PHE A 218 10.26 8.52 4.06
C PHE A 218 10.64 9.67 3.12
N LYS A 219 10.40 9.51 1.81
CA LYS A 219 10.72 10.52 0.80
C LYS A 219 9.77 11.70 0.88
N GLU A 220 8.47 11.43 1.05
CA GLU A 220 7.42 12.45 1.00
C GLU A 220 7.28 13.19 2.34
N ILE A 221 7.25 12.47 3.47
CA ILE A 221 6.93 13.04 4.78
C ILE A 221 8.16 13.66 5.45
N CYS A 222 9.26 12.90 5.56
CA CYS A 222 10.48 13.41 6.20
C CYS A 222 11.60 13.78 5.22
N GLN A 223 11.37 13.68 3.91
CA GLN A 223 12.27 14.08 2.82
C GLN A 223 13.66 13.41 2.92
N LEU A 224 13.69 12.17 3.35
CA LEU A 224 14.89 11.36 3.45
C LEU A 224 14.89 10.25 2.40
N PRO A 225 16.04 9.88 1.83
CA PRO A 225 16.13 8.78 0.87
C PRO A 225 15.73 7.45 1.52
N SER A 226 15.06 6.62 0.74
CA SER A 226 14.62 5.30 1.20
C SER A 226 14.47 4.33 0.04
N ASN A 227 14.48 3.05 0.36
CA ASN A 227 14.23 1.97 -0.58
C ASN A 227 13.34 0.90 0.05
N TYR A 228 12.64 0.19 -0.81
CA TYR A 228 11.95 -1.05 -0.51
C TYR A 228 12.73 -2.21 -1.11
N TYR A 229 12.76 -3.35 -0.42
CA TYR A 229 13.26 -4.62 -0.94
C TYR A 229 12.43 -5.77 -0.37
N HIS A 230 12.41 -6.90 -1.10
CA HIS A 230 11.98 -8.15 -0.51
C HIS A 230 12.93 -8.57 0.62
N LEU A 231 12.39 -9.24 1.65
CA LEU A 231 13.15 -9.53 2.87
C LEU A 231 14.50 -10.18 2.55
N LEU A 232 14.50 -11.35 1.95
CA LEU A 232 15.74 -12.07 1.70
C LEU A 232 16.59 -11.46 0.59
N ASP A 233 15.96 -10.76 -0.37
CA ASP A 233 16.64 -10.12 -1.50
C ASP A 233 17.56 -8.96 -1.08
N VAL A 234 17.32 -8.33 0.07
CA VAL A 234 18.23 -7.30 0.57
C VAL A 234 19.66 -7.80 0.72
N ARG A 235 19.87 -9.10 0.96
CA ARG A 235 21.18 -9.75 1.03
C ARG A 235 21.91 -9.80 -0.31
N HIS A 236 21.18 -9.71 -1.43
CA HIS A 236 21.74 -9.81 -2.78
C HIS A 236 22.27 -8.48 -3.32
N GLY A 237 22.86 -7.66 -2.45
CA GLY A 237 23.51 -6.40 -2.77
C GLY A 237 23.09 -5.24 -1.87
N PRO A 238 21.81 -4.92 -1.74
CA PRO A 238 21.35 -3.73 -1.02
C PRO A 238 21.83 -3.62 0.44
N ILE A 239 22.05 -4.72 1.12
CA ILE A 239 22.51 -4.76 2.52
C ILE A 239 23.84 -4.01 2.75
N VAL A 240 24.70 -3.88 1.70
CA VAL A 240 26.00 -3.24 1.83
C VAL A 240 25.92 -1.72 2.11
N VAL A 241 24.79 -1.07 1.84
CA VAL A 241 24.59 0.36 2.11
C VAL A 241 23.88 0.60 3.44
N LEU A 242 23.39 -0.44 4.09
CA LEU A 242 22.79 -0.35 5.41
C LEU A 242 23.87 -0.18 6.48
N ASN A 243 23.63 0.75 7.42
CA ASN A 243 24.59 1.08 8.48
C ASN A 243 23.89 1.83 9.62
N GLN A 244 24.66 2.35 10.58
CA GLN A 244 24.16 3.08 11.75
C GLN A 244 23.34 4.35 11.43
N THR A 245 23.35 4.80 10.18
CA THR A 245 22.49 5.92 9.73
C THR A 245 21.23 5.45 9.02
N SER A 246 20.93 4.17 9.06
CA SER A 246 19.74 3.58 8.42
C SER A 246 18.67 3.22 9.45
N ALA A 247 17.43 3.62 9.20
CA ALA A 247 16.26 3.07 9.86
C ALA A 247 15.65 1.97 8.98
N VAL A 248 15.44 0.78 9.53
CA VAL A 248 14.89 -0.36 8.79
C VAL A 248 13.57 -0.78 9.43
N ILE A 249 12.51 -0.87 8.63
CA ILE A 249 11.25 -1.51 9.01
C ILE A 249 11.21 -2.86 8.30
N ALA A 250 11.10 -3.95 9.04
CA ALA A 250 10.96 -5.29 8.49
C ALA A 250 9.62 -5.90 8.89
N ALA A 251 8.79 -6.24 7.89
CA ALA A 251 7.52 -6.91 8.11
C ALA A 251 7.74 -8.42 7.99
N MET A 252 7.71 -9.11 9.14
CA MET A 252 7.86 -10.57 9.19
C MET A 252 6.53 -11.24 8.85
N SER A 253 6.61 -12.32 8.08
CA SER A 253 5.46 -13.18 7.76
C SER A 253 5.19 -14.19 8.87
N ASP A 254 6.27 -14.66 9.52
CA ASP A 254 6.27 -15.57 10.65
C ASP A 254 7.43 -15.22 11.58
N GLU A 255 7.10 -14.78 12.79
CA GLU A 255 8.10 -14.41 13.82
C GLU A 255 9.01 -15.58 14.24
N ASN A 256 8.66 -16.79 13.89
CA ASN A 256 9.44 -18.01 14.18
C ASN A 256 10.23 -18.52 12.97
N ASP A 257 10.04 -17.95 11.76
CA ASP A 257 10.78 -18.39 10.58
C ASP A 257 12.30 -18.16 10.75
N PRO A 258 13.13 -19.20 10.61
CA PRO A 258 14.56 -19.09 10.88
C PRO A 258 15.31 -18.25 9.85
N TYR A 259 14.81 -18.13 8.61
CA TYR A 259 15.45 -17.34 7.55
C TYR A 259 15.15 -15.85 7.74
N GLU A 260 13.90 -15.50 8.10
CA GLU A 260 13.52 -14.14 8.42
C GLU A 260 14.26 -13.65 9.67
N ARG A 261 14.32 -14.46 10.74
CA ARG A 261 15.08 -14.14 11.95
C ARG A 261 16.57 -13.92 11.68
N ALA A 262 17.19 -14.82 10.91
CA ALA A 262 18.59 -14.69 10.54
C ALA A 262 18.85 -13.40 9.72
N LEU A 263 17.91 -12.99 8.86
CA LEU A 263 18.01 -11.73 8.15
C LEU A 263 17.98 -10.53 9.10
N ILE A 264 17.07 -10.51 10.07
CA ILE A 264 17.00 -9.42 11.04
C ILE A 264 18.29 -9.30 11.83
N GLU A 265 18.91 -10.42 12.21
CA GLU A 265 20.23 -10.42 12.86
C GLU A 265 21.33 -9.86 11.95
N ASP A 266 21.33 -10.20 10.65
CA ASP A 266 22.27 -9.64 9.68
C ASP A 266 22.11 -8.11 9.56
N VAL A 267 20.88 -7.63 9.36
CA VAL A 267 20.59 -6.19 9.27
C VAL A 267 21.00 -5.46 10.55
N LYS A 268 20.70 -6.05 11.71
CA LYS A 268 21.11 -5.52 13.01
C LYS A 268 22.63 -5.44 13.15
N ALA A 269 23.37 -6.43 12.65
CA ALA A 269 24.82 -6.45 12.69
C ALA A 269 25.48 -5.29 11.90
N HIS A 270 24.75 -4.70 10.93
CA HIS A 270 25.16 -3.47 10.24
C HIS A 270 25.00 -2.20 11.09
N GLY A 271 24.45 -2.31 12.31
CA GLY A 271 24.24 -1.17 13.23
C GLY A 271 22.98 -0.38 12.95
N CYS A 272 22.05 -0.87 12.13
CA CYS A 272 20.80 -0.22 11.78
C CYS A 272 19.88 -0.02 12.98
N HIS A 273 19.00 0.96 12.89
CA HIS A 273 17.86 1.12 13.79
C HIS A 273 16.70 0.29 13.24
N VAL A 274 16.49 -0.91 13.79
CA VAL A 274 15.55 -1.88 13.25
C VAL A 274 14.23 -1.86 14.03
N ILE A 275 13.13 -1.78 13.29
CA ILE A 275 11.76 -2.00 13.76
C ILE A 275 11.27 -3.28 13.08
N VAL A 276 10.82 -4.24 13.85
CA VAL A 276 10.24 -5.50 13.38
C VAL A 276 8.73 -5.44 13.59
N CYS A 277 7.97 -5.60 12.49
CA CYS A 277 6.52 -5.70 12.52
C CYS A 277 6.10 -7.16 12.42
N SER A 278 5.30 -7.65 13.37
CA SER A 278 4.85 -9.03 13.47
C SER A 278 3.51 -9.15 14.20
N ASP A 279 2.91 -10.32 14.20
CA ASP A 279 1.69 -10.61 14.97
C ASP A 279 1.96 -10.66 16.47
N GLU A 280 2.98 -11.42 16.85
CA GLU A 280 3.45 -11.61 18.22
C GLU A 280 4.89 -11.11 18.36
N ASP A 281 5.35 -10.99 19.58
CA ASP A 281 6.73 -10.55 19.83
C ASP A 281 7.73 -11.58 19.28
N ALA A 282 8.51 -11.17 18.33
CA ALA A 282 9.58 -12.00 17.76
C ALA A 282 10.71 -12.26 18.74
N HIS A 283 10.75 -11.56 19.89
CA HIS A 283 11.78 -11.69 20.93
C HIS A 283 13.21 -11.60 20.35
N ILE A 284 13.41 -10.63 19.45
CA ILE A 284 14.75 -10.35 18.90
C ILE A 284 15.35 -9.19 19.69
N ASP A 285 16.46 -9.47 20.38
CA ASP A 285 17.14 -8.47 21.19
C ASP A 285 17.75 -7.34 20.34
N GLY A 286 17.67 -6.12 20.85
CA GLY A 286 18.28 -4.95 20.21
C GLY A 286 17.51 -4.37 19.02
N VAL A 287 16.31 -4.83 18.75
CA VAL A 287 15.36 -4.25 17.80
C VAL A 287 14.13 -3.73 18.55
N VAL A 288 13.33 -2.90 17.88
CA VAL A 288 12.01 -2.48 18.37
C VAL A 288 10.98 -3.44 17.78
N ASN A 289 10.41 -4.31 18.62
CA ASN A 289 9.33 -5.20 18.21
C ASN A 289 7.99 -4.46 18.31
N VAL A 290 7.33 -4.24 17.18
CA VAL A 290 5.98 -3.68 17.10
C VAL A 290 5.02 -4.79 16.73
N THR A 291 4.20 -5.19 17.68
CA THR A 291 3.32 -6.35 17.55
C THR A 291 1.86 -5.91 17.45
N PHE A 292 1.12 -6.53 16.54
CA PHE A 292 -0.31 -6.26 16.46
C PHE A 292 -1.07 -6.85 17.66
N GLY A 293 -0.55 -7.96 18.24
CA GLY A 293 -1.09 -8.59 19.44
C GLY A 293 -2.22 -9.59 19.16
N ARG A 294 -2.43 -9.90 17.89
CA ARG A 294 -3.28 -11.02 17.42
C ARG A 294 -2.84 -11.44 16.02
N LYS A 295 -3.11 -12.69 15.68
CA LYS A 295 -2.75 -13.21 14.36
C LYS A 295 -3.64 -12.60 13.27
N LEU A 296 -2.99 -12.06 12.24
CA LEU A 296 -3.61 -11.57 11.02
C LEU A 296 -3.19 -12.42 9.82
N THR A 297 -3.96 -12.37 8.73
CA THR A 297 -3.45 -12.82 7.42
C THR A 297 -2.38 -11.87 6.93
N GLN A 298 -1.46 -12.34 6.09
CA GLN A 298 -0.34 -11.52 5.63
C GLN A 298 -0.79 -10.21 5.00
N ALA A 299 -1.78 -10.23 4.10
CA ALA A 299 -2.30 -8.99 3.52
C ALA A 299 -2.89 -8.04 4.56
N ALA A 300 -3.58 -8.51 5.59
CA ALA A 300 -4.15 -7.63 6.61
C ALA A 300 -3.09 -6.89 7.45
N HIS A 301 -1.88 -7.47 7.56
CA HIS A 301 -0.71 -6.82 8.17
C HIS A 301 -0.27 -5.53 7.46
N GLY A 302 -0.69 -5.31 6.22
CA GLY A 302 -0.39 -4.07 5.51
C GLY A 302 -0.88 -2.82 6.23
N LEU A 303 -2.01 -2.87 6.95
CA LEU A 303 -2.51 -1.71 7.72
C LEU A 303 -1.58 -1.33 8.90
N PRO A 304 -1.22 -2.23 9.83
CA PRO A 304 -0.24 -1.91 10.87
C PRO A 304 1.15 -1.56 10.33
N LEU A 305 1.60 -2.15 9.22
CA LEU A 305 2.87 -1.78 8.56
C LEU A 305 2.84 -0.35 8.05
N LEU A 306 1.81 0.04 7.30
CA LEU A 306 1.62 1.40 6.81
C LEU A 306 1.57 2.41 7.96
N LEU A 307 0.80 2.12 9.01
CA LEU A 307 0.73 3.00 10.18
C LEU A 307 2.07 3.14 10.90
N THR A 308 2.85 2.05 11.02
CA THR A 308 4.19 2.08 11.61
C THR A 308 5.12 3.03 10.85
N ALA A 309 5.13 2.95 9.53
CA ALA A 309 5.95 3.83 8.69
C ALA A 309 5.48 5.29 8.74
N GLN A 310 4.17 5.54 8.72
CA GLN A 310 3.59 6.87 8.85
C GLN A 310 3.97 7.51 10.19
N LEU A 311 3.83 6.80 11.30
CA LEU A 311 4.25 7.28 12.62
C LEU A 311 5.74 7.59 12.67
N LEU A 312 6.58 6.68 12.16
CA LEU A 312 8.04 6.86 12.16
C LEU A 312 8.44 8.10 11.37
N THR A 313 7.88 8.27 10.18
CA THR A 313 8.25 9.37 9.27
C THR A 313 7.69 10.71 9.72
N VAL A 314 6.48 10.77 10.28
CA VAL A 314 5.90 12.00 10.87
C VAL A 314 6.75 12.45 12.06
N HIS A 315 7.05 11.57 13.02
CA HIS A 315 7.89 11.92 14.17
C HIS A 315 9.34 12.25 13.76
N LYS A 316 9.84 11.63 12.69
CA LYS A 316 11.14 12.01 12.13
C LYS A 316 11.11 13.40 11.52
N ALA A 317 10.09 13.74 10.74
CA ALA A 317 9.91 15.08 10.17
C ALA A 317 9.87 16.14 11.28
N GLU A 318 9.11 15.91 12.36
CA GLU A 318 9.09 16.77 13.54
C GLU A 318 10.49 16.94 14.17
N ALA A 319 11.22 15.83 14.36
CA ALA A 319 12.54 15.83 14.99
C ALA A 319 13.61 16.58 14.20
N ILE A 320 13.51 16.60 12.86
CA ILE A 320 14.48 17.30 11.97
C ILE A 320 13.96 18.64 11.46
N GLY A 321 12.77 19.08 11.88
CA GLY A 321 12.19 20.39 11.53
C GLY A 321 11.64 20.47 10.10
N VAL A 322 11.22 19.35 9.52
CA VAL A 322 10.54 19.30 8.22
C VAL A 322 9.04 19.38 8.43
N ASP A 323 8.34 20.22 7.68
CA ASP A 323 6.88 20.32 7.70
C ASP A 323 6.29 19.24 6.76
N PRO A 324 5.65 18.20 7.29
CA PRO A 324 5.11 17.10 6.47
C PRO A 324 3.92 17.54 5.59
N ASP A 325 3.27 18.66 5.91
CA ASP A 325 2.17 19.22 5.10
C ASP A 325 2.67 20.09 3.94
N LYS A 326 3.97 20.41 3.90
CA LYS A 326 4.60 21.23 2.87
C LYS A 326 5.89 20.58 2.36
N PRO A 327 5.80 19.48 1.62
CA PRO A 327 6.97 18.70 1.18
C PRO A 327 7.71 19.35 -0.02
N GLY A 328 8.10 20.60 0.14
CA GLY A 328 8.93 21.30 -0.85
C GLY A 328 8.21 21.55 -2.17
N THR A 329 8.67 20.89 -3.24
CA THR A 329 8.16 21.05 -4.62
C THR A 329 7.15 19.98 -5.04
N LEU A 330 6.68 19.15 -4.10
CA LEU A 330 5.72 18.12 -4.41
C LEU A 330 4.30 18.68 -4.46
N ASP A 331 3.60 18.46 -5.56
CA ASP A 331 2.18 18.76 -5.70
C ASP A 331 1.32 17.57 -5.30
N ALA A 332 0.12 17.86 -4.77
CA ALA A 332 -0.81 16.82 -4.30
C ALA A 332 -1.26 15.84 -5.41
N TRP A 333 -1.28 16.29 -6.66
CA TRP A 333 -1.48 15.47 -7.86
C TRP A 333 -0.96 16.19 -9.10
N ILE A 334 -0.46 15.41 -10.04
CA ILE A 334 0.12 15.91 -11.29
C ILE A 334 -0.98 16.13 -12.33
N LYS A 335 -0.98 17.31 -12.94
CA LYS A 335 -1.78 17.65 -14.10
C LYS A 335 -0.84 17.94 -15.28
N LEU A 336 -0.91 17.10 -16.33
CA LEU A 336 -0.16 17.22 -17.57
C LEU A 336 -0.95 17.97 -18.64
#